data_26132ba7a16aa4fbc9f9f7d20d97f88c
#
_entry.id   26132ba7a16aa4fbc9f9f7d20d97f88c
#
_cell.length_a   1.000
_cell.length_b   1.000
_cell.length_c   1.000
_cell.angle_alpha   90.00
_cell.angle_beta   90.00
_cell.angle_gamma   90.00
#
_symmetry.space_group_name_H-M   'P 1'
#
loop_
_entity.id
_entity.type
_entity.pdbx_description
1 polymer ?
#
loop_
_entity_poly.entity_id
_entity_poly.type
_entity_poly.pdbx_seq_one_letter_code
_entity_poly.pdbx_strand_id
1 'polypeptide(L)'
;MLAVFLHCDTAAKHIHIDRYVCPGGRMSNSEHQKIAQIVGSYVDEYTGLPLSKTQSLGAIEVNDDSATIEIILGYPAASVVDAMAEAISAQIIAESSISSATVNISSHIQSRARSSKIASLDPVKNIIAIASGKGGVGKSATALNVALALHLEGAKVGLLDADIYGPSQPLMLGVPSDRRPEVQDQKYFIPIEAYGLQTMSMGYLVTDKTPMVWRGPMVSGALTQMVNQTLWQDLDYLIIDMPPGTGDIQLTLSQQVPVTGAAVVTTPQDIALLDAKKGIEMFRKVNVPCLGIIENMSTHVCSECGHNEAIFGDGGGERIADEYDVPLLGKLPLALEIRKGLDEGKPLVAVNPDSLLAAQYRHIARKLAAQLCIPDANTEAMRAGPKIIVSND
;
A
#
# COMPACT_ATOMS: atom_id res chain seq x y z
N MET A 1 31.49 8.21 -44.51
CA MET A 1 31.42 7.34 -43.34
C MET A 1 31.61 8.22 -42.09
N LEU A 2 30.58 8.82 -41.60
CA LEU A 2 30.58 9.65 -40.37
C LEU A 2 29.58 9.06 -39.39
N ALA A 3 30.05 8.51 -38.28
CA ALA A 3 29.25 8.03 -37.19
C ALA A 3 28.85 9.23 -36.33
N VAL A 4 27.54 9.45 -36.18
CA VAL A 4 26.98 10.44 -35.24
C VAL A 4 26.59 9.70 -33.97
N PHE A 5 27.33 9.99 -32.90
CA PHE A 5 26.94 9.60 -31.53
C PHE A 5 25.81 10.50 -31.05
N LEU A 6 24.64 9.93 -30.81
CA LEU A 6 23.57 10.61 -30.09
C LEU A 6 23.73 10.31 -28.60
N HIS A 7 24.08 11.36 -27.85
CA HIS A 7 23.93 11.41 -26.40
C HIS A 7 22.46 11.51 -26.08
N CYS A 8 21.96 10.59 -25.24
CA CYS A 8 20.63 10.65 -24.68
C CYS A 8 20.70 11.36 -23.34
N ASP A 9 20.31 12.64 -23.32
CA ASP A 9 20.15 13.44 -22.12
C ASP A 9 18.83 13.08 -21.43
N THR A 10 18.93 12.61 -20.20
CA THR A 10 17.81 12.39 -19.27
C THR A 10 17.34 13.71 -18.68
N ALA A 11 16.36 14.35 -19.30
CA ALA A 11 15.66 15.49 -18.73
C ALA A 11 14.20 15.11 -18.47
N ALA A 12 13.78 15.22 -17.21
CA ALA A 12 12.40 15.08 -16.75
C ALA A 12 11.46 15.98 -17.56
N LYS A 13 10.59 15.38 -18.36
CA LYS A 13 9.53 16.11 -19.06
C LYS A 13 8.37 16.37 -18.11
N HIS A 14 8.27 17.60 -17.63
CA HIS A 14 7.03 18.17 -17.11
C HIS A 14 5.98 18.11 -18.22
N ILE A 15 4.89 17.40 -17.96
CA ILE A 15 3.71 17.44 -18.82
C ILE A 15 2.97 18.75 -18.52
N HIS A 16 3.22 19.76 -19.34
CA HIS A 16 2.38 20.96 -19.42
C HIS A 16 1.07 20.56 -20.12
N ILE A 17 -0.05 20.72 -19.41
CA ILE A 17 -1.39 20.68 -19.98
C ILE A 17 -1.64 22.02 -20.69
N ASP A 18 -1.04 22.19 -21.87
CA ASP A 18 -1.42 23.25 -22.80
C ASP A 18 -1.13 22.79 -24.24
N ARG A 19 -2.23 22.77 -25.05
CA ARG A 19 -2.26 22.60 -26.50
C ARG A 19 -2.25 21.16 -27.03
N TYR A 20 -3.40 20.49 -26.96
CA TYR A 20 -3.81 19.66 -28.08
C TYR A 20 -4.90 20.39 -28.88
N VAL A 21 -4.50 20.97 -30.01
CA VAL A 21 -5.42 21.48 -31.02
C VAL A 21 -5.72 20.34 -31.97
N CYS A 22 -6.91 19.72 -31.83
CA CYS A 22 -7.46 18.84 -32.87
C CYS A 22 -8.08 19.67 -33.98
N PRO A 23 -7.82 19.38 -35.26
CA PRO A 23 -8.51 20.04 -36.37
C PRO A 23 -9.85 19.34 -36.61
N GLY A 24 -10.96 19.91 -36.16
CA GLY A 24 -12.31 19.48 -36.47
C GLY A 24 -13.37 19.84 -35.46
N GLY A 25 -14.24 20.77 -35.74
CA GLY A 25 -15.57 20.91 -35.17
C GLY A 25 -15.67 21.73 -33.87
N ARG A 26 -16.35 22.90 -33.94
CA ARG A 26 -16.64 23.80 -32.81
C ARG A 26 -17.59 23.23 -31.72
N MET A 27 -18.17 22.03 -31.91
CA MET A 27 -19.04 21.41 -30.89
C MET A 27 -18.27 20.51 -29.90
N SER A 28 -17.08 20.05 -30.24
CA SER A 28 -16.30 19.08 -29.42
C SER A 28 -15.72 19.66 -28.11
N ASN A 29 -15.50 20.97 -28.01
CA ASN A 29 -14.79 21.56 -26.88
C ASN A 29 -15.68 21.68 -25.60
N SER A 30 -17.00 21.92 -25.76
CA SER A 30 -17.91 22.03 -24.60
C SER A 30 -18.28 20.64 -24.04
N GLU A 31 -18.44 19.64 -24.91
CA GLU A 31 -18.76 18.26 -24.47
C GLU A 31 -17.55 17.57 -23.83
N HIS A 32 -16.36 17.76 -24.42
CA HIS A 32 -15.12 17.32 -23.81
C HIS A 32 -14.92 17.92 -22.38
N GLN A 33 -15.16 19.22 -22.20
CA GLN A 33 -15.07 19.85 -20.88
C GLN A 33 -16.11 19.30 -19.92
N LYS A 34 -17.32 19.02 -20.38
CA LYS A 34 -18.39 18.44 -19.58
C LYS A 34 -18.05 17.04 -19.12
N ILE A 35 -17.55 16.18 -20.01
CA ILE A 35 -17.11 14.83 -19.67
C ILE A 35 -15.93 14.88 -18.67
N ALA A 36 -14.94 15.75 -18.91
CA ALA A 36 -13.83 15.95 -18.00
C ALA A 36 -14.29 16.37 -16.59
N GLN A 37 -15.34 17.20 -16.50
CA GLN A 37 -15.93 17.58 -15.22
C GLN A 37 -16.67 16.44 -14.56
N ILE A 38 -17.46 15.66 -15.29
CA ILE A 38 -18.19 14.48 -14.78
C ILE A 38 -17.18 13.48 -14.21
N VAL A 39 -16.20 13.04 -15.02
CA VAL A 39 -15.19 12.06 -14.58
C VAL A 39 -14.32 12.62 -13.48
N GLY A 40 -13.90 13.88 -13.57
CA GLY A 40 -13.09 14.54 -12.55
C GLY A 40 -13.80 14.68 -11.20
N SER A 41 -15.15 14.75 -11.18
CA SER A 41 -15.95 14.82 -9.96
C SER A 41 -16.27 13.44 -9.34
N TYR A 42 -16.03 12.35 -10.07
CA TYR A 42 -16.23 11.01 -9.53
C TYR A 42 -15.36 10.79 -8.29
N VAL A 43 -15.99 10.45 -7.18
CA VAL A 43 -15.30 10.22 -5.90
C VAL A 43 -14.86 8.76 -5.85
N ASP A 44 -13.54 8.56 -5.84
CA ASP A 44 -12.95 7.24 -5.67
C ASP A 44 -13.13 6.76 -4.22
N GLU A 45 -13.72 5.59 -4.05
CA GLU A 45 -14.03 4.97 -2.75
C GLU A 45 -12.78 4.79 -1.87
N TYR A 46 -11.62 4.50 -2.46
CA TYR A 46 -10.40 4.15 -1.73
C TYR A 46 -9.60 5.35 -1.27
N THR A 47 -9.57 6.41 -2.07
CA THR A 47 -8.95 7.69 -1.68
C THR A 47 -9.92 8.61 -0.94
N GLY A 48 -11.22 8.44 -1.11
CA GLY A 48 -12.26 9.35 -0.64
C GLY A 48 -12.26 10.71 -1.36
N LEU A 49 -11.52 10.85 -2.45
CA LEU A 49 -11.32 12.09 -3.17
C LEU A 49 -11.83 11.99 -4.61
N PRO A 50 -12.24 13.12 -5.21
CA PRO A 50 -12.51 13.18 -6.64
C PRO A 50 -11.27 12.84 -7.49
N LEU A 51 -11.44 12.15 -8.62
CA LEU A 51 -10.34 11.76 -9.52
C LEU A 51 -9.49 12.96 -9.99
N SER A 52 -10.09 14.15 -10.09
CA SER A 52 -9.36 15.39 -10.39
C SER A 52 -8.35 15.76 -9.31
N LYS A 53 -8.56 15.36 -8.05
CA LYS A 53 -7.67 15.68 -6.92
C LYS A 53 -6.48 14.70 -6.83
N THR A 54 -6.69 13.45 -7.23
CA THR A 54 -5.64 12.41 -7.22
C THR A 54 -4.82 12.38 -8.51
N GLN A 55 -5.13 13.25 -9.48
CA GLN A 55 -4.49 13.29 -10.80
C GLN A 55 -4.62 11.97 -11.56
N SER A 56 -5.71 11.26 -11.33
CA SER A 56 -6.00 9.97 -11.98
C SER A 56 -6.61 10.11 -13.37
N LEU A 57 -6.99 11.33 -13.78
CA LEU A 57 -7.59 11.57 -15.11
C LEU A 57 -6.51 11.61 -16.18
N GLY A 58 -6.60 10.68 -17.15
CA GLY A 58 -5.75 10.60 -18.33
C GLY A 58 -6.36 11.30 -19.54
N ALA A 59 -6.17 10.70 -20.73
CA ALA A 59 -6.72 11.23 -21.98
C ALA A 59 -8.25 11.08 -22.04
N ILE A 60 -8.91 12.05 -22.67
CA ILE A 60 -10.34 11.99 -23.01
C ILE A 60 -10.46 12.27 -24.51
N GLU A 61 -11.02 11.34 -25.24
CA GLU A 61 -11.31 11.47 -26.68
C GLU A 61 -12.82 11.44 -26.88
N VAL A 62 -13.34 12.44 -27.56
CA VAL A 62 -14.77 12.55 -27.87
C VAL A 62 -14.95 12.56 -29.39
N ASN A 63 -15.71 11.61 -29.90
CA ASN A 63 -16.00 11.45 -31.31
C ASN A 63 -17.54 11.38 -31.50
N ASP A 64 -18.13 12.42 -32.07
CA ASP A 64 -19.58 12.57 -32.30
C ASP A 64 -20.42 12.14 -31.08
N ASP A 65 -20.88 10.91 -31.04
CA ASP A 65 -21.81 10.33 -30.07
C ASP A 65 -21.12 9.32 -29.12
N SER A 66 -19.79 9.25 -29.17
CA SER A 66 -18.98 8.33 -28.33
C SER A 66 -17.83 9.02 -27.65
N ALA A 67 -17.45 8.52 -26.45
CA ALA A 67 -16.29 8.98 -25.72
C ALA A 67 -15.42 7.82 -25.26
N THR A 68 -14.10 8.02 -25.31
CA THR A 68 -13.10 7.11 -24.72
C THR A 68 -12.33 7.86 -23.66
N ILE A 69 -12.28 7.32 -22.45
CA ILE A 69 -11.68 7.94 -21.27
C ILE A 69 -10.60 7.03 -20.73
N GLU A 70 -9.43 7.59 -20.46
CA GLU A 70 -8.37 6.90 -19.75
C GLU A 70 -8.30 7.38 -18.30
N ILE A 71 -8.23 6.44 -17.36
CA ILE A 71 -8.03 6.70 -15.93
C ILE A 71 -6.80 5.92 -15.48
N ILE A 72 -5.90 6.60 -14.78
CA ILE A 72 -4.65 6.02 -14.27
C ILE A 72 -4.67 6.13 -12.75
N LEU A 73 -5.00 5.04 -12.07
CA LEU A 73 -4.98 4.98 -10.61
C LEU A 73 -3.55 4.90 -10.10
N GLY A 74 -3.25 5.59 -9.01
CA GLY A 74 -1.94 5.55 -8.36
C GLY A 74 -1.75 4.34 -7.44
N TYR A 75 -2.71 3.44 -7.33
CA TYR A 75 -2.73 2.25 -6.48
C TYR A 75 -3.21 1.02 -7.26
N PRO A 76 -2.89 -0.22 -6.82
CA PRO A 76 -3.30 -1.45 -7.49
C PRO A 76 -4.79 -1.73 -7.22
N ALA A 77 -5.56 -2.02 -8.28
CA ALA A 77 -7.02 -2.11 -8.22
C ALA A 77 -7.63 -3.14 -9.19
N ALA A 78 -6.87 -4.17 -9.59
CA ALA A 78 -7.27 -5.10 -10.65
C ALA A 78 -8.69 -5.67 -10.48
N SER A 79 -9.14 -5.91 -9.24
CA SER A 79 -10.43 -6.53 -8.99
C SER A 79 -11.63 -5.60 -9.03
N VAL A 80 -11.42 -4.29 -9.13
CA VAL A 80 -12.50 -3.29 -9.06
C VAL A 80 -12.56 -2.38 -10.28
N VAL A 81 -11.60 -2.49 -11.19
CA VAL A 81 -11.53 -1.61 -12.38
C VAL A 81 -12.74 -1.74 -13.27
N ASP A 82 -13.27 -2.95 -13.50
CA ASP A 82 -14.43 -3.16 -14.36
C ASP A 82 -15.69 -2.51 -13.79
N ALA A 83 -15.99 -2.74 -12.50
CA ALA A 83 -17.14 -2.15 -11.84
C ALA A 83 -17.05 -0.61 -11.78
N MET A 84 -15.83 -0.08 -11.54
CA MET A 84 -15.58 1.36 -11.56
C MET A 84 -15.76 1.95 -12.97
N ALA A 85 -15.26 1.27 -13.99
CA ALA A 85 -15.42 1.69 -15.39
C ALA A 85 -16.89 1.72 -15.81
N GLU A 86 -17.67 0.69 -15.46
CA GLU A 86 -19.11 0.63 -15.72
C GLU A 86 -19.85 1.79 -15.01
N ALA A 87 -19.54 2.06 -13.73
CA ALA A 87 -20.18 3.14 -12.99
C ALA A 87 -19.92 4.52 -13.61
N ILE A 88 -18.65 4.80 -13.98
CA ILE A 88 -18.27 6.06 -14.62
C ILE A 88 -18.89 6.18 -16.02
N SER A 89 -18.89 5.09 -16.81
CA SER A 89 -19.53 5.06 -18.14
C SER A 89 -21.02 5.39 -18.03
N ALA A 90 -21.73 4.75 -17.09
CA ALA A 90 -23.14 5.03 -16.86
C ALA A 90 -23.40 6.50 -16.47
N GLN A 91 -22.54 7.08 -15.64
CA GLN A 91 -22.65 8.48 -15.25
C GLN A 91 -22.44 9.43 -16.45
N ILE A 92 -21.44 9.16 -17.30
CA ILE A 92 -21.20 9.96 -18.51
C ILE A 92 -22.43 9.93 -19.43
N ILE A 93 -22.99 8.74 -19.70
CA ILE A 93 -24.16 8.58 -20.56
C ILE A 93 -25.39 9.30 -19.97
N ALA A 94 -25.57 9.25 -18.65
CA ALA A 94 -26.71 9.88 -17.99
C ALA A 94 -26.63 11.43 -17.96
N GLU A 95 -25.43 11.98 -17.87
CA GLU A 95 -25.22 13.42 -17.62
C GLU A 95 -24.72 14.18 -18.87
N SER A 96 -24.40 13.49 -20.00
CA SER A 96 -23.90 14.14 -21.20
C SER A 96 -24.80 13.82 -22.42
N SER A 97 -24.45 14.34 -23.60
CA SER A 97 -25.10 14.00 -24.84
C SER A 97 -24.56 12.73 -25.52
N ILE A 98 -23.54 12.10 -24.89
CA ILE A 98 -22.87 10.89 -25.40
C ILE A 98 -23.77 9.66 -25.20
N SER A 99 -23.95 8.85 -26.22
CA SER A 99 -24.70 7.59 -26.14
C SER A 99 -23.84 6.36 -25.81
N SER A 100 -22.51 6.47 -26.02
CA SER A 100 -21.58 5.38 -25.75
C SER A 100 -20.30 5.92 -25.09
N ALA A 101 -19.93 5.40 -23.90
CA ALA A 101 -18.70 5.74 -23.22
C ALA A 101 -17.89 4.50 -22.91
N THR A 102 -16.61 4.49 -23.31
CA THR A 102 -15.62 3.45 -22.97
C THR A 102 -14.63 4.03 -21.97
N VAL A 103 -14.53 3.42 -20.80
CA VAL A 103 -13.61 3.85 -19.73
C VAL A 103 -12.55 2.78 -19.54
N ASN A 104 -11.30 3.15 -19.82
CA ASN A 104 -10.13 2.30 -19.63
C ASN A 104 -9.42 2.70 -18.35
N ILE A 105 -9.38 1.81 -17.37
CA ILE A 105 -8.71 2.07 -16.08
C ILE A 105 -7.45 1.22 -15.99
N SER A 106 -6.33 1.88 -15.68
CA SER A 106 -5.05 1.25 -15.43
C SER A 106 -4.48 1.69 -14.09
N SER A 107 -3.49 0.96 -13.58
CA SER A 107 -2.77 1.33 -12.36
C SER A 107 -1.32 1.68 -12.68
N HIS A 108 -0.84 2.82 -12.18
CA HIS A 108 0.55 3.23 -12.27
C HIS A 108 1.08 3.67 -10.91
N ILE A 109 1.79 2.77 -10.22
CA ILE A 109 2.30 3.03 -8.87
C ILE A 109 3.56 3.89 -8.97
N GLN A 110 3.47 5.12 -8.47
CA GLN A 110 4.58 6.05 -8.41
C GLN A 110 5.46 5.79 -7.20
N SER A 111 6.77 6.02 -7.36
CA SER A 111 7.69 6.00 -6.22
C SER A 111 7.46 7.24 -5.35
N ARG A 112 7.23 7.00 -4.07
CA ARG A 112 7.17 8.01 -3.02
C ARG A 112 8.24 7.77 -1.96
N ALA A 113 9.16 6.86 -2.23
CA ALA A 113 10.28 6.57 -1.35
C ALA A 113 11.05 7.86 -1.09
N ARG A 114 11.33 8.12 0.19
CA ARG A 114 12.26 9.19 0.58
C ARG A 114 13.65 8.81 0.07
N SER A 115 14.45 9.79 -0.35
CA SER A 115 15.81 9.52 -0.81
C SER A 115 16.56 8.73 0.29
N SER A 116 17.00 7.54 -0.06
CA SER A 116 17.72 6.64 0.83
C SER A 116 19.17 6.55 0.41
N LYS A 117 20.07 6.36 1.39
CA LYS A 117 21.47 5.99 1.13
C LYS A 117 21.65 4.48 1.00
N ILE A 118 20.55 3.71 1.05
CA ILE A 118 20.54 2.25 1.04
C ILE A 118 20.25 1.79 -0.39
N ALA A 119 21.30 1.49 -1.15
CA ALA A 119 21.19 1.11 -2.56
C ALA A 119 20.32 -0.15 -2.81
N SER A 120 20.24 -1.08 -1.86
CA SER A 120 19.39 -2.27 -1.97
C SER A 120 17.88 -1.95 -1.98
N LEU A 121 17.49 -0.75 -1.58
CA LEU A 121 16.11 -0.28 -1.59
C LEU A 121 15.77 0.59 -2.82
N ASP A 122 16.75 0.92 -3.67
CA ASP A 122 16.50 1.71 -4.88
C ASP A 122 15.48 1.08 -5.83
N PRO A 123 15.38 -0.27 -5.96
CA PRO A 123 14.34 -0.91 -6.79
C PRO A 123 12.94 -0.94 -6.15
N VAL A 124 12.77 -0.36 -4.95
CA VAL A 124 11.50 -0.38 -4.20
C VAL A 124 10.83 0.99 -4.30
N LYS A 125 9.63 1.06 -4.87
CA LYS A 125 8.89 2.32 -5.03
C LYS A 125 8.33 2.85 -3.72
N ASN A 126 7.75 1.98 -2.90
CA ASN A 126 7.08 2.36 -1.66
C ASN A 126 7.35 1.33 -0.55
N ILE A 127 7.63 1.80 0.65
CA ILE A 127 7.90 0.96 1.82
C ILE A 127 6.84 1.24 2.87
N ILE A 128 6.05 0.23 3.22
CA ILE A 128 4.94 0.34 4.18
C ILE A 128 5.25 -0.51 5.41
N ALA A 129 5.30 0.12 6.58
CA ALA A 129 5.44 -0.58 7.85
C ALA A 129 4.07 -1.02 8.38
N ILE A 130 3.94 -2.30 8.73
CA ILE A 130 2.80 -2.82 9.49
C ILE A 130 3.24 -3.00 10.93
N ALA A 131 2.67 -2.22 11.81
CA ALA A 131 3.09 -2.13 13.21
C ALA A 131 1.92 -2.40 14.17
N SER A 132 2.26 -2.71 15.42
CA SER A 132 1.29 -2.81 16.49
C SER A 132 1.90 -2.34 17.81
N GLY A 133 1.09 -1.76 18.67
CA GLY A 133 1.53 -1.31 20.00
C GLY A 133 1.84 -2.45 20.96
N LYS A 134 1.31 -3.66 20.73
CA LYS A 134 1.56 -4.86 21.54
C LYS A 134 1.57 -6.13 20.69
N GLY A 135 2.11 -7.22 21.25
CA GLY A 135 2.02 -8.56 20.65
C GLY A 135 0.63 -9.18 20.74
N GLY A 136 0.34 -10.16 19.87
CA GLY A 136 -0.90 -10.95 19.90
C GLY A 136 -2.12 -10.31 19.22
N VAL A 137 -2.00 -9.14 18.59
CA VAL A 137 -3.10 -8.50 17.85
C VAL A 137 -3.26 -9.00 16.40
N GLY A 138 -2.43 -9.95 15.96
CA GLY A 138 -2.47 -10.49 14.60
C GLY A 138 -1.74 -9.65 13.55
N LYS A 139 -0.76 -8.83 13.97
CA LYS A 139 0.05 -7.97 13.10
C LYS A 139 0.67 -8.74 11.92
N SER A 140 1.40 -9.82 12.19
CA SER A 140 2.14 -10.59 11.17
C SER A 140 1.19 -11.29 10.19
N ALA A 141 0.07 -11.83 10.69
CA ALA A 141 -1.01 -12.38 9.86
C ALA A 141 -1.61 -11.32 8.93
N THR A 142 -1.82 -10.11 9.46
CA THR A 142 -2.33 -8.97 8.69
C THR A 142 -1.30 -8.51 7.66
N ALA A 143 -0.04 -8.36 8.04
CA ALA A 143 1.05 -7.97 7.13
C ALA A 143 1.16 -8.91 5.92
N LEU A 144 1.14 -10.23 6.16
CA LEU A 144 1.18 -11.24 5.10
C LEU A 144 -0.03 -11.14 4.18
N ASN A 145 -1.25 -11.17 4.73
CA ASN A 145 -2.46 -11.17 3.90
C ASN A 145 -2.67 -9.84 3.16
N VAL A 146 -2.23 -8.71 3.71
CA VAL A 146 -2.21 -7.42 2.99
C VAL A 146 -1.19 -7.44 1.85
N ALA A 147 0.02 -8.00 2.07
CA ALA A 147 1.01 -8.15 1.00
C ALA A 147 0.48 -9.01 -0.15
N LEU A 148 -0.12 -10.16 0.17
CA LEU A 148 -0.77 -11.04 -0.81
C LEU A 148 -1.93 -10.35 -1.53
N ALA A 149 -2.73 -9.58 -0.81
CA ALA A 149 -3.84 -8.82 -1.38
C ALA A 149 -3.35 -7.75 -2.37
N LEU A 150 -2.30 -6.99 -2.05
CA LEU A 150 -1.67 -6.05 -2.98
C LEU A 150 -1.14 -6.77 -4.24
N HIS A 151 -0.55 -7.96 -4.07
CA HIS A 151 -0.09 -8.77 -5.19
C HIS A 151 -1.26 -9.22 -6.09
N LEU A 152 -2.36 -9.68 -5.52
CA LEU A 152 -3.56 -10.06 -6.27
C LEU A 152 -4.23 -8.88 -6.99
N GLU A 153 -4.06 -7.67 -6.46
CA GLU A 153 -4.51 -6.43 -7.13
C GLU A 153 -3.54 -5.95 -8.23
N GLY A 154 -2.49 -6.71 -8.53
CA GLY A 154 -1.58 -6.49 -9.66
C GLY A 154 -0.27 -5.79 -9.32
N ALA A 155 0.06 -5.58 -8.03
CA ALA A 155 1.32 -4.99 -7.62
C ALA A 155 2.45 -6.04 -7.51
N LYS A 156 3.70 -5.61 -7.70
CA LYS A 156 4.91 -6.36 -7.35
C LYS A 156 5.25 -6.09 -5.90
N VAL A 157 5.22 -7.12 -5.06
CA VAL A 157 5.27 -6.95 -3.61
C VAL A 157 6.38 -7.78 -2.98
N GLY A 158 7.12 -7.14 -2.07
CA GLY A 158 8.04 -7.79 -1.15
C GLY A 158 7.50 -7.80 0.28
N LEU A 159 7.92 -8.79 1.07
CA LEU A 159 7.60 -8.91 2.49
C LEU A 159 8.89 -9.12 3.30
N LEU A 160 9.17 -8.17 4.20
CA LEU A 160 10.29 -8.24 5.13
C LEU A 160 9.75 -8.52 6.54
N ASP A 161 10.10 -9.69 7.09
CA ASP A 161 9.85 -10.02 8.49
C ASP A 161 10.96 -9.42 9.37
N ALA A 162 10.63 -8.36 10.06
CA ALA A 162 11.54 -7.64 10.96
C ALA A 162 11.34 -8.03 12.43
N ASP A 163 10.47 -8.98 12.74
CA ASP A 163 10.29 -9.51 14.10
C ASP A 163 11.34 -10.59 14.42
N ILE A 164 12.51 -10.15 14.86
CA ILE A 164 13.66 -11.04 15.14
C ILE A 164 13.38 -12.00 16.30
N TYR A 165 12.59 -11.57 17.28
CA TYR A 165 12.33 -12.40 18.46
C TYR A 165 11.33 -13.53 18.21
N GLY A 166 10.47 -13.37 17.21
CA GLY A 166 9.47 -14.35 16.84
C GLY A 166 9.18 -14.35 15.34
N PRO A 167 10.20 -14.64 14.50
CA PRO A 167 10.00 -14.60 13.06
C PRO A 167 8.96 -15.66 12.67
N SER A 168 7.85 -15.22 12.10
CA SER A 168 6.70 -16.07 11.83
C SER A 168 6.36 -16.19 10.33
N GLN A 169 6.87 -15.27 9.50
CA GLN A 169 6.55 -15.27 8.09
C GLN A 169 6.95 -16.54 7.33
N PRO A 170 8.11 -17.18 7.59
CA PRO A 170 8.47 -18.43 6.93
C PRO A 170 7.45 -19.54 7.14
N LEU A 171 6.97 -19.71 8.39
CA LEU A 171 5.95 -20.70 8.73
C LEU A 171 4.63 -20.41 8.03
N MET A 172 4.15 -19.16 8.13
CA MET A 172 2.87 -18.75 7.55
C MET A 172 2.86 -18.81 6.01
N LEU A 173 4.03 -18.70 5.38
CA LEU A 173 4.23 -18.88 3.93
C LEU A 173 4.45 -20.34 3.51
N GLY A 174 4.53 -21.26 4.44
CA GLY A 174 4.82 -22.67 4.14
C GLY A 174 6.22 -22.91 3.56
N VAL A 175 7.16 -21.99 3.80
CA VAL A 175 8.55 -22.15 3.36
C VAL A 175 9.23 -23.19 4.25
N PRO A 176 9.85 -24.25 3.67
CA PRO A 176 10.53 -25.29 4.45
C PRO A 176 11.57 -24.72 5.40
N SER A 177 11.67 -25.25 6.61
CA SER A 177 12.56 -24.74 7.68
C SER A 177 14.06 -24.86 7.35
N ASP A 178 14.44 -25.68 6.37
CA ASP A 178 15.79 -25.82 5.84
C ASP A 178 16.09 -24.91 4.63
N ARG A 179 15.08 -24.28 4.07
CA ARG A 179 15.25 -23.34 2.95
C ARG A 179 16.01 -22.10 3.41
N ARG A 180 17.06 -21.75 2.68
CA ARG A 180 17.91 -20.58 2.92
C ARG A 180 17.93 -19.69 1.70
N PRO A 181 18.04 -18.36 1.85
CA PRO A 181 18.26 -17.46 0.72
C PRO A 181 19.61 -17.75 0.07
N GLU A 182 19.66 -17.66 -1.22
CA GLU A 182 20.93 -17.71 -1.95
C GLU A 182 21.74 -16.47 -1.63
N VAL A 183 23.07 -16.63 -1.59
CA VAL A 183 23.99 -15.52 -1.31
C VAL A 183 24.77 -15.17 -2.57
N GLN A 184 24.58 -13.98 -3.07
CA GLN A 184 25.33 -13.43 -4.20
C GLN A 184 26.52 -12.63 -3.68
N ASP A 185 27.67 -12.75 -4.35
CA ASP A 185 28.94 -12.05 -4.06
C ASP A 185 29.38 -12.18 -2.58
N GLN A 186 29.05 -13.28 -1.93
CA GLN A 186 29.30 -13.55 -0.50
C GLN A 186 28.77 -12.48 0.46
N LYS A 187 27.84 -11.66 0.00
CA LYS A 187 27.37 -10.49 0.77
C LYS A 187 25.86 -10.28 0.69
N TYR A 188 25.26 -10.48 -0.48
CA TYR A 188 23.87 -10.13 -0.71
C TYR A 188 22.96 -11.34 -0.69
N PHE A 189 21.78 -11.19 -0.10
CA PHE A 189 20.74 -12.22 -0.07
C PHE A 189 19.78 -12.06 -1.25
N ILE A 190 19.53 -13.12 -1.97
CA ILE A 190 18.45 -13.19 -2.93
C ILE A 190 17.19 -13.55 -2.16
N PRO A 191 16.10 -12.73 -2.22
CA PRO A 191 14.87 -13.00 -1.49
C PRO A 191 14.28 -14.35 -1.91
N ILE A 192 13.62 -15.03 -0.97
CA ILE A 192 12.90 -16.28 -1.24
C ILE A 192 11.53 -15.91 -1.82
N GLU A 193 11.20 -16.50 -2.96
CA GLU A 193 9.87 -16.35 -3.57
C GLU A 193 8.87 -17.34 -2.94
N ALA A 194 7.74 -16.79 -2.49
CA ALA A 194 6.60 -17.55 -1.99
C ALA A 194 5.28 -16.85 -2.34
N TYR A 195 4.34 -17.57 -2.95
CA TYR A 195 3.03 -17.05 -3.39
C TYR A 195 3.11 -15.76 -4.22
N GLY A 196 4.15 -15.61 -5.06
CA GLY A 196 4.37 -14.42 -5.88
C GLY A 196 4.98 -13.22 -5.13
N LEU A 197 5.29 -13.35 -3.84
CA LEU A 197 5.99 -12.35 -3.05
C LEU A 197 7.49 -12.64 -3.02
N GLN A 198 8.32 -11.60 -3.07
CA GLN A 198 9.72 -11.67 -2.67
C GLN A 198 9.78 -11.55 -1.14
N THR A 199 10.36 -12.53 -0.45
CA THR A 199 10.32 -12.56 1.02
C THR A 199 11.69 -12.66 1.64
N MET A 200 11.87 -11.97 2.78
CA MET A 200 13.06 -12.07 3.61
C MET A 200 12.67 -12.06 5.08
N SER A 201 13.31 -12.93 5.86
CA SER A 201 13.06 -13.09 7.29
C SER A 201 14.32 -13.54 8.02
N MET A 202 14.45 -13.12 9.26
CA MET A 202 15.46 -13.72 10.17
C MET A 202 15.27 -15.22 10.35
N GLY A 203 14.03 -15.72 10.24
CA GLY A 203 13.73 -17.14 10.28
C GLY A 203 14.40 -17.95 9.17
N TYR A 204 14.79 -17.33 8.06
CA TYR A 204 15.58 -17.99 7.02
C TYR A 204 17.08 -18.05 7.34
N LEU A 205 17.58 -17.21 8.24
CA LEU A 205 19.01 -17.07 8.53
C LEU A 205 19.44 -17.81 9.79
N VAL A 206 18.52 -18.04 10.73
CA VAL A 206 18.79 -18.74 11.99
C VAL A 206 18.24 -20.16 11.97
N THR A 207 18.85 -21.04 12.76
CA THR A 207 18.38 -22.41 12.96
C THR A 207 17.86 -22.56 14.38
N ASP A 208 16.83 -23.37 14.59
CA ASP A 208 16.24 -23.67 15.91
C ASP A 208 17.28 -24.25 16.90
N LYS A 209 18.40 -24.75 16.40
CA LYS A 209 19.47 -25.36 17.19
C LYS A 209 20.48 -24.37 17.73
N THR A 210 20.40 -23.09 17.36
CA THR A 210 21.35 -22.08 17.81
C THR A 210 20.65 -21.13 18.79
N PRO A 211 20.72 -21.35 20.11
CA PRO A 211 20.16 -20.41 21.07
C PRO A 211 20.97 -19.12 21.02
N MET A 212 20.53 -18.19 20.19
CA MET A 212 21.12 -16.85 20.16
C MET A 212 20.44 -15.96 21.19
N VAL A 213 21.19 -15.56 22.21
CA VAL A 213 20.73 -14.55 23.15
C VAL A 213 20.88 -13.18 22.48
N TRP A 214 19.83 -12.79 21.75
CA TRP A 214 19.79 -11.50 21.10
C TRP A 214 19.73 -10.35 22.12
N ARG A 215 20.71 -9.45 22.07
CA ARG A 215 20.68 -8.18 22.81
C ARG A 215 20.32 -7.06 21.83
N GLY A 216 19.65 -6.01 22.32
CA GLY A 216 19.14 -4.91 21.49
C GLY A 216 20.08 -4.40 20.37
N PRO A 217 21.36 -4.08 20.66
CA PRO A 217 22.30 -3.63 19.63
C PRO A 217 22.57 -4.68 18.53
N MET A 218 22.59 -5.98 18.89
CA MET A 218 22.78 -7.06 17.91
C MET A 218 21.57 -7.22 17.01
N VAL A 219 20.37 -7.08 17.57
CA VAL A 219 19.10 -7.10 16.83
C VAL A 219 19.06 -5.98 15.80
N SER A 220 19.34 -4.76 16.21
CA SER A 220 19.37 -3.62 15.30
C SER A 220 20.42 -3.79 14.20
N GLY A 221 21.59 -4.35 14.52
CA GLY A 221 22.63 -4.65 13.53
C GLY A 221 22.19 -5.70 12.51
N ALA A 222 21.58 -6.80 12.95
CA ALA A 222 21.08 -7.85 12.07
C ALA A 222 19.95 -7.36 11.16
N LEU A 223 18.99 -6.57 11.68
CA LEU A 223 17.95 -5.93 10.89
C LEU A 223 18.54 -4.99 9.83
N THR A 224 19.47 -4.15 10.22
CA THR A 224 20.15 -3.23 9.30
C THR A 224 20.88 -4.00 8.20
N GLN A 225 21.54 -5.09 8.56
CA GLN A 225 22.22 -5.96 7.60
C GLN A 225 21.21 -6.59 6.64
N MET A 226 20.10 -7.15 7.14
CA MET A 226 19.07 -7.77 6.32
C MET A 226 18.43 -6.77 5.35
N VAL A 227 18.10 -5.57 5.80
CA VAL A 227 17.57 -4.49 4.93
C VAL A 227 18.59 -4.09 3.88
N ASN A 228 19.88 -3.92 4.25
CA ASN A 228 20.93 -3.43 3.36
C ASN A 228 21.43 -4.49 2.38
N GLN A 229 21.25 -5.77 2.67
CA GLN A 229 21.85 -6.87 1.89
C GLN A 229 20.82 -7.70 1.12
N THR A 230 19.53 -7.46 1.26
CA THR A 230 18.52 -8.14 0.45
C THR A 230 18.39 -7.45 -0.90
N LEU A 231 18.58 -8.20 -1.99
CA LEU A 231 18.46 -7.71 -3.36
C LEU A 231 17.01 -7.80 -3.84
N TRP A 232 16.21 -6.80 -3.46
CA TRP A 232 14.84 -6.67 -3.97
C TRP A 232 14.84 -6.35 -5.47
N GLN A 233 13.86 -6.86 -6.22
CA GLN A 233 13.78 -6.66 -7.66
C GLN A 233 12.46 -6.00 -8.05
N ASP A 234 12.52 -4.76 -8.51
CA ASP A 234 11.42 -4.01 -9.15
C ASP A 234 10.09 -4.10 -8.36
N LEU A 235 10.13 -3.70 -7.09
CA LEU A 235 8.95 -3.75 -6.21
C LEU A 235 8.15 -2.44 -6.26
N ASP A 236 6.84 -2.57 -6.37
CA ASP A 236 5.89 -1.49 -6.14
C ASP A 236 5.76 -1.19 -4.64
N TYR A 237 5.72 -2.25 -3.83
CA TYR A 237 5.60 -2.17 -2.38
C TYR A 237 6.52 -3.17 -1.68
N LEU A 238 7.21 -2.70 -0.64
CA LEU A 238 7.84 -3.55 0.36
C LEU A 238 7.05 -3.41 1.66
N ILE A 239 6.38 -4.48 2.07
CA ILE A 239 5.69 -4.55 3.36
C ILE A 239 6.68 -5.01 4.42
N ILE A 240 6.79 -4.24 5.49
CA ILE A 240 7.64 -4.58 6.64
C ILE A 240 6.75 -4.99 7.80
N ASP A 241 6.84 -6.25 8.19
CA ASP A 241 6.25 -6.77 9.43
C ASP A 241 7.14 -6.37 10.60
N MET A 242 6.75 -5.31 11.31
CA MET A 242 7.54 -4.69 12.38
C MET A 242 7.55 -5.57 13.65
N PRO A 243 8.59 -5.52 14.51
CA PRO A 243 8.49 -6.13 15.82
C PRO A 243 7.34 -5.50 16.63
N PRO A 244 6.72 -6.21 17.59
CA PRO A 244 5.65 -5.65 18.41
C PRO A 244 6.14 -4.61 19.40
N GLY A 245 5.25 -3.70 19.79
CA GLY A 245 5.53 -2.67 20.81
C GLY A 245 5.90 -1.30 20.21
N THR A 246 6.50 -0.43 21.01
CA THR A 246 6.91 0.94 20.63
C THR A 246 8.33 1.26 21.14
N GLY A 247 9.16 0.22 21.25
CA GLY A 247 10.50 0.31 21.81
C GLY A 247 11.58 0.77 20.82
N ASP A 248 12.82 0.78 21.30
CA ASP A 248 13.99 1.28 20.57
C ASP A 248 14.23 0.60 19.22
N ILE A 249 13.86 -0.68 19.08
CA ILE A 249 14.06 -1.43 17.84
C ILE A 249 13.16 -0.88 16.73
N GLN A 250 11.87 -0.65 17.04
CA GLN A 250 10.94 -0.05 16.07
C GLN A 250 11.37 1.37 15.70
N LEU A 251 11.76 2.16 16.69
CA LEU A 251 12.23 3.51 16.47
C LEU A 251 13.48 3.52 15.56
N THR A 252 14.46 2.68 15.86
CA THR A 252 15.69 2.54 15.06
C THR A 252 15.39 2.12 13.64
N LEU A 253 14.54 1.10 13.45
CA LEU A 253 14.16 0.61 12.12
C LEU A 253 13.45 1.71 11.32
N SER A 254 12.51 2.42 11.94
CA SER A 254 11.77 3.52 11.28
C SER A 254 12.65 4.73 10.93
N GLN A 255 13.78 4.89 11.60
CA GLN A 255 14.76 5.95 11.29
C GLN A 255 15.77 5.52 10.22
N GLN A 256 16.12 4.24 10.16
CA GLN A 256 17.12 3.72 9.22
C GLN A 256 16.52 3.36 7.86
N VAL A 257 15.30 2.83 7.85
CA VAL A 257 14.58 2.47 6.62
C VAL A 257 13.76 3.67 6.15
N PRO A 258 13.79 4.04 4.86
CA PRO A 258 13.02 5.16 4.32
C PRO A 258 11.53 4.80 4.18
N VAL A 259 10.88 4.52 5.31
CA VAL A 259 9.46 4.13 5.36
C VAL A 259 8.60 5.24 4.76
N THR A 260 7.81 4.90 3.75
CA THR A 260 6.89 5.82 3.07
C THR A 260 5.66 6.13 3.93
N GLY A 261 5.19 5.13 4.66
CA GLY A 261 4.08 5.25 5.60
C GLY A 261 3.90 4.00 6.44
N ALA A 262 3.08 4.09 7.49
CA ALA A 262 2.83 3.00 8.41
C ALA A 262 1.32 2.77 8.62
N ALA A 263 0.91 1.50 8.73
CA ALA A 263 -0.41 1.12 9.23
C ALA A 263 -0.31 0.48 10.61
N VAL A 264 -1.26 0.80 11.49
CA VAL A 264 -1.27 0.29 12.86
C VAL A 264 -2.37 -0.74 13.02
N VAL A 265 -1.99 -1.97 13.37
CA VAL A 265 -2.91 -3.08 13.66
C VAL A 265 -3.23 -3.09 15.15
N THR A 266 -4.51 -3.13 15.47
CA THR A 266 -5.01 -3.21 16.85
C THR A 266 -6.20 -4.16 16.96
N THR A 267 -6.67 -4.43 18.18
CA THR A 267 -7.95 -5.07 18.48
C THR A 267 -8.85 -4.09 19.21
N PRO A 268 -10.19 -4.30 19.28
CA PRO A 268 -11.12 -3.34 19.89
C PRO A 268 -10.93 -3.10 21.39
N GLN A 269 -10.15 -3.94 22.08
CA GLN A 269 -9.91 -3.87 23.53
C GLN A 269 -9.19 -2.56 23.93
N ASP A 270 -9.67 -1.87 24.96
CA ASP A 270 -9.13 -0.58 25.42
C ASP A 270 -7.60 -0.62 25.71
N ILE A 271 -7.09 -1.73 26.26
CA ILE A 271 -5.64 -1.89 26.50
C ILE A 271 -4.86 -1.92 25.18
N ALA A 272 -5.39 -2.59 24.14
CA ALA A 272 -4.75 -2.62 22.82
C ALA A 272 -4.80 -1.24 22.16
N LEU A 273 -5.90 -0.52 22.36
CA LEU A 273 -6.09 0.83 21.82
C LEU A 273 -5.11 1.82 22.44
N LEU A 274 -4.84 1.73 23.75
CA LEU A 274 -3.81 2.56 24.41
C LEU A 274 -2.41 2.35 23.81
N ASP A 275 -2.07 1.11 23.50
CA ASP A 275 -0.78 0.80 22.89
C ASP A 275 -0.74 1.19 21.40
N ALA A 276 -1.86 1.08 20.68
CA ALA A 276 -1.95 1.57 19.30
C ALA A 276 -1.72 3.09 19.21
N LYS A 277 -2.26 3.88 20.16
CA LYS A 277 -1.99 5.32 20.28
C LYS A 277 -0.50 5.62 20.41
N LYS A 278 0.22 4.87 21.27
CA LYS A 278 1.67 5.01 21.40
C LYS A 278 2.40 4.70 20.09
N GLY A 279 1.93 3.71 19.31
CA GLY A 279 2.46 3.39 17.99
C GLY A 279 2.30 4.54 17.01
N ILE A 280 1.14 5.16 16.93
CA ILE A 280 0.87 6.33 16.07
C ILE A 280 1.79 7.49 16.48
N GLU A 281 1.89 7.79 17.77
CA GLU A 281 2.75 8.86 18.29
C GLU A 281 4.25 8.59 18.00
N MET A 282 4.68 7.33 18.04
CA MET A 282 6.05 6.97 17.67
C MET A 282 6.32 7.32 16.20
N PHE A 283 5.43 6.95 15.27
CA PHE A 283 5.58 7.26 13.84
C PHE A 283 5.55 8.77 13.59
N ARG A 284 4.70 9.52 14.27
CA ARG A 284 4.68 11.00 14.21
C ARG A 284 6.03 11.60 14.61
N LYS A 285 6.67 11.10 15.69
CA LYS A 285 7.98 11.58 16.16
C LYS A 285 9.11 11.35 15.15
N VAL A 286 9.02 10.33 14.32
CA VAL A 286 10.02 10.05 13.27
C VAL A 286 9.60 10.54 11.90
N ASN A 287 8.54 11.34 11.83
CA ASN A 287 7.97 11.91 10.60
C ASN A 287 7.57 10.83 9.56
N VAL A 288 7.09 9.67 10.00
CA VAL A 288 6.48 8.65 9.14
C VAL A 288 4.96 8.85 9.18
N PRO A 289 4.31 9.06 8.02
CA PRO A 289 2.85 9.20 7.96
C PRO A 289 2.15 7.94 8.46
N CYS A 290 1.13 8.10 9.31
CA CYS A 290 0.21 7.01 9.65
C CYS A 290 -0.84 6.92 8.54
N LEU A 291 -0.80 5.85 7.73
CA LEU A 291 -1.71 5.61 6.61
C LEU A 291 -3.08 5.12 7.08
N GLY A 292 -3.20 4.72 8.34
CA GLY A 292 -4.46 4.35 8.94
C GLY A 292 -4.36 3.19 9.93
N ILE A 293 -5.53 2.79 10.41
CA ILE A 293 -5.71 1.75 11.43
C ILE A 293 -6.40 0.54 10.81
N ILE A 294 -5.95 -0.65 11.16
CA ILE A 294 -6.62 -1.92 10.86
C ILE A 294 -7.10 -2.51 12.19
N GLU A 295 -8.42 -2.57 12.38
CA GLU A 295 -9.01 -3.21 13.53
C GLU A 295 -9.15 -4.71 13.27
N ASN A 296 -8.27 -5.51 13.87
CA ASN A 296 -8.33 -6.96 13.77
C ASN A 296 -9.13 -7.57 14.91
N MET A 297 -9.69 -8.76 14.71
CA MET A 297 -10.54 -9.46 15.67
C MET A 297 -11.76 -8.62 16.11
N SER A 298 -12.29 -7.81 15.19
CA SER A 298 -13.42 -6.92 15.46
C SER A 298 -14.68 -7.70 15.84
N THR A 299 -14.91 -8.83 15.18
CA THR A 299 -16.04 -9.72 15.44
C THR A 299 -15.59 -11.18 15.33
N HIS A 300 -16.35 -12.07 15.94
CA HIS A 300 -16.21 -13.51 15.80
C HIS A 300 -17.50 -14.07 15.21
N VAL A 301 -17.39 -14.85 14.16
CA VAL A 301 -18.49 -15.59 13.57
C VAL A 301 -18.44 -17.02 14.09
N CYS A 302 -19.45 -17.45 14.82
CA CYS A 302 -19.55 -18.81 15.34
C CYS A 302 -19.62 -19.82 14.19
N SER A 303 -18.71 -20.78 14.18
CA SER A 303 -18.65 -21.82 13.14
C SER A 303 -19.85 -22.77 13.13
N GLU A 304 -20.59 -22.87 14.26
CA GLU A 304 -21.73 -23.76 14.41
C GLU A 304 -23.06 -23.12 13.97
N CYS A 305 -23.31 -21.87 14.38
CA CYS A 305 -24.61 -21.23 14.16
C CYS A 305 -24.54 -19.93 13.34
N GLY A 306 -23.36 -19.47 12.96
CA GLY A 306 -23.18 -18.23 12.21
C GLY A 306 -23.43 -16.94 13.02
N HIS A 307 -23.69 -17.05 14.33
CA HIS A 307 -23.85 -15.87 15.19
C HIS A 307 -22.62 -15.00 15.16
N ASN A 308 -22.81 -13.69 14.96
CA ASN A 308 -21.72 -12.71 14.91
C ASN A 308 -21.68 -11.92 16.22
N GLU A 309 -20.56 -11.96 16.90
CA GLU A 309 -20.38 -11.37 18.22
C GLU A 309 -19.09 -10.56 18.32
N ALA A 310 -19.16 -9.37 18.90
CA ALA A 310 -17.99 -8.52 19.17
C ALA A 310 -17.34 -8.88 20.51
N ILE A 311 -16.66 -10.04 20.57
CA ILE A 311 -16.10 -10.60 21.81
C ILE A 311 -15.13 -9.63 22.51
N PHE A 312 -14.39 -8.84 21.75
CA PHE A 312 -13.39 -7.89 22.26
C PHE A 312 -13.87 -6.44 22.33
N GLY A 313 -15.18 -6.21 22.15
CA GLY A 313 -15.78 -4.88 22.06
C GLY A 313 -15.94 -4.40 20.63
N ASP A 314 -16.52 -3.22 20.45
CA ASP A 314 -16.83 -2.64 19.14
C ASP A 314 -16.42 -1.18 19.06
N GLY A 315 -16.12 -0.71 17.82
CA GLY A 315 -15.83 0.70 17.51
C GLY A 315 -14.52 1.25 18.09
N GLY A 316 -13.62 0.37 18.56
CA GLY A 316 -12.34 0.79 19.14
C GLY A 316 -11.44 1.46 18.14
N GLY A 317 -11.29 0.84 16.95
CA GLY A 317 -10.48 1.36 15.85
C GLY A 317 -11.03 2.67 15.30
N GLU A 318 -12.35 2.81 15.20
CA GLU A 318 -13.01 4.06 14.77
C GLU A 318 -12.69 5.20 15.72
N ARG A 319 -12.84 4.98 17.05
CA ARG A 319 -12.51 6.01 18.05
C ARG A 319 -11.07 6.53 17.94
N ILE A 320 -10.10 5.64 17.69
CA ILE A 320 -8.71 6.09 17.51
C ILE A 320 -8.53 6.79 16.15
N ALA A 321 -9.14 6.28 15.10
CA ALA A 321 -9.11 6.87 13.78
C ALA A 321 -9.58 8.33 13.83
N ASP A 322 -10.72 8.58 14.47
CA ASP A 322 -11.28 9.93 14.67
C ASP A 322 -10.39 10.81 15.57
N GLU A 323 -9.88 10.26 16.69
CA GLU A 323 -9.04 11.00 17.64
C GLU A 323 -7.70 11.46 17.02
N TYR A 324 -7.15 10.66 16.13
CA TYR A 324 -5.86 10.93 15.51
C TYR A 324 -5.94 11.49 14.10
N ASP A 325 -7.16 11.70 13.58
CA ASP A 325 -7.40 12.15 12.21
C ASP A 325 -6.65 11.27 11.18
N VAL A 326 -6.85 9.96 11.29
CA VAL A 326 -6.31 8.95 10.39
C VAL A 326 -7.43 7.99 9.96
N PRO A 327 -7.40 7.44 8.73
CA PRO A 327 -8.49 6.59 8.28
C PRO A 327 -8.52 5.23 9.00
N LEU A 328 -9.71 4.71 9.25
CA LEU A 328 -9.92 3.29 9.49
C LEU A 328 -9.86 2.56 8.13
N LEU A 329 -8.80 1.79 7.91
CA LEU A 329 -8.60 1.05 6.66
C LEU A 329 -9.60 -0.10 6.53
N GLY A 330 -9.96 -0.71 7.65
CA GLY A 330 -10.99 -1.73 7.71
C GLY A 330 -10.98 -2.54 9.00
N LYS A 331 -11.97 -3.42 9.09
CA LYS A 331 -12.17 -4.35 10.21
C LYS A 331 -12.00 -5.78 9.71
N LEU A 332 -11.31 -6.61 10.47
CA LEU A 332 -11.08 -8.02 10.16
C LEU A 332 -11.68 -8.87 11.28
N PRO A 333 -12.40 -9.95 10.98
CA PRO A 333 -12.95 -10.81 12.00
C PRO A 333 -11.91 -11.76 12.59
N LEU A 334 -12.18 -12.26 13.79
CA LEU A 334 -11.51 -13.43 14.34
C LEU A 334 -12.09 -14.68 13.65
N ALA A 335 -11.36 -15.22 12.68
CA ALA A 335 -11.79 -16.35 11.89
C ALA A 335 -10.85 -17.55 12.04
N LEU A 336 -11.43 -18.74 12.24
CA LEU A 336 -10.69 -20.00 12.37
C LEU A 336 -9.88 -20.32 11.09
N GLU A 337 -10.42 -20.01 9.93
CA GLU A 337 -9.80 -20.26 8.63
C GLU A 337 -8.48 -19.50 8.48
N ILE A 338 -8.43 -18.26 8.94
CA ILE A 338 -7.19 -17.45 8.90
C ILE A 338 -6.11 -18.13 9.75
N ARG A 339 -6.43 -18.50 11.01
CA ARG A 339 -5.48 -19.14 11.90
C ARG A 339 -4.99 -20.48 11.33
N LYS A 340 -5.92 -21.38 10.95
CA LYS A 340 -5.56 -22.70 10.39
C LYS A 340 -4.70 -22.58 9.13
N GLY A 341 -5.09 -21.70 8.20
CA GLY A 341 -4.34 -21.50 6.97
C GLY A 341 -2.91 -21.04 7.24
N LEU A 342 -2.71 -20.12 8.18
CA LEU A 342 -1.38 -19.65 8.53
C LEU A 342 -0.53 -20.71 9.26
N ASP A 343 -1.13 -21.50 10.15
CA ASP A 343 -0.44 -22.62 10.82
C ASP A 343 -0.01 -23.72 9.82
N GLU A 344 -0.77 -23.89 8.73
CA GLU A 344 -0.50 -24.87 7.67
C GLU A 344 0.39 -24.30 6.53
N GLY A 345 0.81 -23.05 6.59
CA GLY A 345 1.55 -22.38 5.52
C GLY A 345 0.73 -22.14 4.25
N LYS A 346 -0.58 -22.00 4.40
CA LYS A 346 -1.56 -21.77 3.33
C LYS A 346 -2.35 -20.48 3.62
N PRO A 347 -1.75 -19.30 3.45
CA PRO A 347 -2.41 -18.04 3.78
C PRO A 347 -3.70 -17.87 2.97
N LEU A 348 -4.78 -17.47 3.65
CA LEU A 348 -6.14 -17.42 3.11
C LEU A 348 -6.24 -16.66 1.79
N VAL A 349 -5.63 -15.49 1.72
CA VAL A 349 -5.72 -14.62 0.53
C VAL A 349 -5.10 -15.28 -0.71
N ALA A 350 -4.06 -16.11 -0.53
CA ALA A 350 -3.43 -16.82 -1.64
C ALA A 350 -4.21 -18.07 -2.07
N VAL A 351 -4.77 -18.84 -1.10
CA VAL A 351 -5.40 -20.12 -1.40
C VAL A 351 -6.91 -20.03 -1.67
N ASN A 352 -7.57 -18.98 -1.19
CA ASN A 352 -8.99 -18.75 -1.39
C ASN A 352 -9.27 -17.25 -1.67
N PRO A 353 -8.77 -16.72 -2.83
CA PRO A 353 -8.80 -15.29 -3.14
C PRO A 353 -10.22 -14.72 -3.31
N ASP A 354 -11.21 -15.57 -3.60
CA ASP A 354 -12.59 -15.17 -3.85
C ASP A 354 -13.47 -15.23 -2.59
N SER A 355 -12.91 -15.63 -1.44
CA SER A 355 -13.66 -15.66 -0.19
C SER A 355 -13.99 -14.25 0.32
N LEU A 356 -15.06 -14.11 1.09
CA LEU A 356 -15.43 -12.84 1.73
C LEU A 356 -14.31 -12.28 2.62
N LEU A 357 -13.58 -13.16 3.29
CA LEU A 357 -12.43 -12.75 4.12
C LEU A 357 -11.27 -12.24 3.28
N ALA A 358 -10.97 -12.89 2.15
CA ALA A 358 -9.96 -12.38 1.22
C ALA A 358 -10.38 -11.03 0.61
N ALA A 359 -11.66 -10.86 0.29
CA ALA A 359 -12.20 -9.58 -0.19
C ALA A 359 -12.01 -8.44 0.82
N GLN A 360 -12.15 -8.72 2.14
CA GLN A 360 -11.87 -7.73 3.18
C GLN A 360 -10.39 -7.33 3.21
N TYR A 361 -9.46 -8.28 3.11
CA TYR A 361 -8.03 -7.97 3.01
C TYR A 361 -7.71 -7.18 1.74
N ARG A 362 -8.31 -7.53 0.59
CA ARG A 362 -8.13 -6.79 -0.67
C ARG A 362 -8.66 -5.36 -0.56
N HIS A 363 -9.81 -5.16 0.09
CA HIS A 363 -10.34 -3.81 0.37
C HIS A 363 -9.39 -2.99 1.24
N ILE A 364 -8.86 -3.57 2.33
CA ILE A 364 -7.88 -2.91 3.21
C ILE A 364 -6.60 -2.59 2.43
N ALA A 365 -6.10 -3.50 1.61
CA ALA A 365 -4.90 -3.33 0.83
C ALA A 365 -5.03 -2.18 -0.19
N ARG A 366 -6.16 -2.10 -0.91
CA ARG A 366 -6.45 -0.97 -1.80
C ARG A 366 -6.54 0.34 -1.04
N LYS A 367 -7.27 0.40 0.08
CA LYS A 367 -7.34 1.60 0.92
C LYS A 367 -5.95 2.03 1.42
N LEU A 368 -5.14 1.08 1.90
CA LEU A 368 -3.79 1.34 2.37
C LEU A 368 -2.91 1.95 1.26
N ALA A 369 -2.92 1.36 0.07
CA ALA A 369 -2.15 1.86 -1.07
C ALA A 369 -2.68 3.21 -1.57
N ALA A 370 -3.99 3.41 -1.57
CA ALA A 370 -4.63 4.65 -1.98
C ALA A 370 -4.28 5.85 -1.07
N GLN A 371 -4.02 5.61 0.23
CA GLN A 371 -3.56 6.68 1.13
C GLN A 371 -2.24 7.31 0.67
N LEU A 372 -1.37 6.55 0.02
CA LEU A 372 -0.14 7.10 -0.57
C LEU A 372 -0.42 8.02 -1.77
N CYS A 373 -1.60 7.94 -2.38
CA CYS A 373 -1.97 8.76 -3.54
C CYS A 373 -2.58 10.11 -3.16
N ILE A 374 -2.94 10.28 -1.90
CA ILE A 374 -3.51 11.54 -1.39
C ILE A 374 -2.40 12.60 -1.35
N PRO A 375 -2.60 13.76 -2.00
CA PRO A 375 -1.62 14.83 -1.97
C PRO A 375 -1.44 15.37 -0.55
N ASP A 376 -0.20 15.47 -0.08
CA ASP A 376 0.09 16.18 1.17
C ASP A 376 -0.19 17.68 1.01
N ALA A 377 -0.70 18.33 2.04
CA ALA A 377 -0.92 19.77 2.06
C ALA A 377 0.34 20.58 1.68
N ASN A 378 1.54 20.10 2.02
CA ASN A 378 2.81 20.68 1.60
C ASN A 378 3.09 20.52 0.10
N THR A 379 2.63 19.43 -0.52
CA THR A 379 2.77 19.19 -1.96
C THR A 379 1.86 20.11 -2.75
N GLU A 380 0.66 20.41 -2.25
CA GLU A 380 -0.25 21.40 -2.85
C GLU A 380 0.34 22.83 -2.76
N ALA A 381 0.97 23.19 -1.64
CA ALA A 381 1.62 24.49 -1.48
C ALA A 381 2.84 24.67 -2.40
N MET A 382 3.64 23.62 -2.62
CA MET A 382 4.76 23.63 -3.57
C MET A 382 4.28 23.74 -5.03
N ARG A 383 3.14 23.13 -5.38
CA ARG A 383 2.55 23.18 -6.73
C ARG A 383 1.88 24.51 -7.05
N ALA A 384 1.39 25.21 -6.05
CA ALA A 384 0.77 26.52 -6.21
C ALA A 384 1.75 27.62 -6.66
N GLY A 385 3.07 27.34 -6.63
CA GLY A 385 4.13 28.30 -6.97
C GLY A 385 4.13 29.52 -6.03
N PRO A 386 5.21 30.30 -5.95
CA PRO A 386 5.21 31.52 -5.18
C PRO A 386 4.19 32.49 -5.80
N LYS A 387 3.18 32.92 -5.03
CA LYS A 387 2.32 34.04 -5.41
C LYS A 387 3.20 35.29 -5.54
N ILE A 388 3.49 35.68 -6.76
CA ILE A 388 4.15 36.96 -7.01
C ILE A 388 3.09 38.05 -6.73
N ILE A 389 3.18 38.65 -5.56
CA ILE A 389 2.42 39.86 -5.24
C ILE A 389 3.17 40.99 -5.92
N VAL A 390 2.67 41.48 -7.06
CA VAL A 390 3.14 42.71 -7.68
C VAL A 390 2.50 43.83 -6.88
N SER A 391 3.23 44.47 -5.96
CA SER A 391 2.83 45.78 -5.40
C SER A 391 3.15 46.85 -6.44
N ASN A 392 2.12 47.46 -7.03
CA ASN A 392 2.28 48.70 -7.75
C ASN A 392 2.30 49.84 -6.69
N ASP A 393 3.49 50.28 -6.32
CA ASP A 393 3.73 51.57 -5.71
C ASP A 393 4.13 52.57 -6.81
#